data_f58bf9f0db03bf05ca95869a85005609
#
_entry.id   f58bf9f0db03bf05ca95869a85005609
#
_cell.length_a   1.000
_cell.length_b   1.000
_cell.length_c   1.000
_cell.angle_alpha   90.00
_cell.angle_beta   90.00
_cell.angle_gamma   90.00
#
_symmetry.space_group_name_H-M   'P 1'
#
loop_
_entity.id
_entity.type
_entity.pdbx_description
1 polymer ?
#
loop_
_entity_poly.entity_id
_entity_poly.type
_entity_poly.pdbx_seq_one_letter_code
_entity_poly.pdbx_strand_id
1 'polypeptide(L)'
;MKYTAEPDIEYVRPDVDGLCSTLKSIGASATGGKAAAADIINQFDAAYDDYVLFNTMGELAYLRYTRDLSDSYYEAEYTWCTDQTTRVEKAMEDCYTTMAKSSLRSALEEQYFGEDFFASYDSDGVYSDARTVALLQQESELQAQYVALQNDPSIEWNGAVRSVSELLENAVTADLYYEVLGAYYDAYGAQAGEIYIKLIQTRRELAGRLGYGSYADYAYDALYYRDYTPAQAERYVERVRTELAPVYTEAAEPMQLSALSADETMRHLHEAADTLGGEVQTAMGFLDAYELYDITSSANKMPGSYTTYLESYEMPYIYISPEGTLADLLTAAHEYGHFVDGYVNCNQTFSIDCSEVFSQALEYLTLGSTSLGFARAAELRQYKLYDSLETFLTQACYYAFECKAYALPDSELTVEKLNELFAECCVDFGLFDEASAEQAARSWIDVQHFFSAPYYVISYCVSNDAALQIYQLEQETPGAGLKAFSDLLYAAPESTFLAMLQDGSLTSPFDESRMQDLAAYFKEAL
;
A
#
# COMPACT_ATOMS: atom_id res chain seq x y z
N MET A 1 -18.75 25.07 -0.27
CA MET A 1 -19.31 23.70 -0.43
C MET A 1 -18.18 22.76 -0.07
N LYS A 2 -18.42 21.76 0.74
CA LYS A 2 -17.39 20.80 1.18
C LYS A 2 -16.82 19.98 -0.01
N TYR A 3 -17.69 19.58 -0.93
CA TYR A 3 -17.30 18.78 -2.09
C TYR A 3 -17.19 19.65 -3.34
N THR A 4 -16.12 19.44 -4.10
CA THR A 4 -15.80 20.15 -5.35
C THR A 4 -15.31 19.12 -6.36
N ALA A 5 -15.75 19.18 -7.61
CA ALA A 5 -15.21 18.29 -8.66
C ALA A 5 -13.68 18.46 -8.75
N GLU A 6 -12.93 17.34 -8.89
CA GLU A 6 -11.46 17.42 -8.79
C GLU A 6 -10.86 18.41 -9.79
N PRO A 7 -11.32 18.49 -11.08
CA PRO A 7 -10.76 19.46 -12.02
C PRO A 7 -10.93 20.93 -11.60
N ASP A 8 -11.93 21.22 -10.75
CA ASP A 8 -12.24 22.58 -10.27
C ASP A 8 -11.49 22.92 -8.96
N ILE A 9 -10.74 21.97 -8.38
CA ILE A 9 -9.92 22.24 -7.20
C ILE A 9 -8.72 23.11 -7.61
N GLU A 10 -8.65 24.32 -7.05
CA GLU A 10 -7.51 25.21 -7.26
C GLU A 10 -6.31 24.74 -6.42
N TYR A 11 -5.18 24.47 -7.05
CA TYR A 11 -3.94 24.21 -6.34
C TYR A 11 -3.39 25.51 -5.75
N VAL A 12 -3.14 25.52 -4.45
CA VAL A 12 -2.54 26.65 -3.73
C VAL A 12 -1.35 26.13 -2.94
N ARG A 13 -0.16 26.67 -3.21
CA ARG A 13 1.04 26.29 -2.43
C ARG A 13 0.83 26.65 -0.95
N PRO A 14 0.90 25.68 -0.01
CA PRO A 14 0.66 25.91 1.41
C PRO A 14 1.68 26.85 2.06
N ASP A 15 1.25 27.62 3.05
CA ASP A 15 2.14 28.47 3.87
C ASP A 15 2.77 27.67 5.01
N VAL A 16 3.81 26.89 4.69
CA VAL A 16 4.53 26.05 5.65
C VAL A 16 5.22 26.87 6.74
N ASP A 17 5.73 28.06 6.42
CA ASP A 17 6.37 28.93 7.42
C ASP A 17 5.35 29.44 8.45
N GLY A 18 4.16 29.82 7.98
CA GLY A 18 3.04 30.21 8.82
C GLY A 18 2.58 29.06 9.72
N LEU A 19 2.34 27.88 9.15
CA LEU A 19 1.93 26.68 9.89
C LEU A 19 2.94 26.30 10.98
N CYS A 20 4.22 26.14 10.66
CA CYS A 20 5.26 25.80 11.65
C CYS A 20 5.39 26.85 12.76
N SER A 21 5.27 28.15 12.41
CA SER A 21 5.29 29.25 13.39
C SER A 21 4.08 29.22 14.32
N THR A 22 2.90 28.89 13.78
CA THR A 22 1.64 28.77 14.53
C THR A 22 1.71 27.59 15.50
N LEU A 23 2.09 26.41 15.05
CA LEU A 23 2.27 25.23 15.90
C LEU A 23 3.23 25.48 17.06
N LYS A 24 4.38 26.12 16.78
CA LYS A 24 5.33 26.52 17.83
C LYS A 24 4.73 27.49 18.84
N SER A 25 3.92 28.44 18.38
CA SER A 25 3.24 29.42 19.25
C SER A 25 2.19 28.77 20.14
N ILE A 26 1.45 27.78 19.63
CA ILE A 26 0.48 26.98 20.39
C ILE A 26 1.16 26.24 21.53
N GLY A 27 2.24 25.50 21.26
CA GLY A 27 3.04 24.82 22.28
C GLY A 27 3.54 25.78 23.37
N ALA A 28 4.09 26.94 22.98
CA ALA A 28 4.55 27.96 23.90
C ALA A 28 3.39 28.54 24.76
N SER A 29 2.21 28.70 24.16
CA SER A 29 1.02 29.20 24.87
C SER A 29 0.50 28.17 25.88
N ALA A 30 0.51 26.89 25.55
CA ALA A 30 0.09 25.81 26.44
C ALA A 30 0.97 25.71 27.70
N THR A 31 2.27 25.98 27.58
CA THR A 31 3.24 25.94 28.71
C THR A 31 3.35 27.27 29.45
N GLY A 32 2.86 28.37 28.86
CA GLY A 32 2.98 29.73 29.41
C GLY A 32 2.12 30.02 30.65
N GLY A 33 1.22 29.12 31.05
CA GLY A 33 0.41 29.16 32.28
C GLY A 33 -0.67 30.25 32.32
N LYS A 34 -1.02 30.87 31.18
CA LYS A 34 -2.01 31.93 31.07
C LYS A 34 -3.21 31.60 30.18
N ALA A 35 -3.03 30.68 29.22
CA ALA A 35 -4.09 30.26 28.32
C ALA A 35 -5.00 29.22 28.98
N ALA A 36 -6.28 29.22 28.61
CA ALA A 36 -7.20 28.13 28.95
C ALA A 36 -7.08 27.00 27.92
N ALA A 37 -7.45 25.79 28.31
CA ALA A 37 -7.43 24.64 27.38
C ALA A 37 -8.25 24.92 26.11
N ALA A 38 -9.44 25.51 26.25
CA ALA A 38 -10.27 25.87 25.10
C ALA A 38 -9.61 26.87 24.14
N ASP A 39 -8.77 27.79 24.63
CA ASP A 39 -8.04 28.72 23.75
C ASP A 39 -6.94 27.97 22.93
N ILE A 40 -6.28 27.00 23.55
CA ILE A 40 -5.29 26.16 22.90
C ILE A 40 -5.96 25.27 21.85
N ILE A 41 -7.07 24.61 22.20
CA ILE A 41 -7.86 23.77 21.30
C ILE A 41 -8.29 24.56 20.06
N ASN A 42 -8.88 25.74 20.22
CA ASN A 42 -9.32 26.56 19.08
C ASN A 42 -8.15 26.97 18.16
N GLN A 43 -6.97 27.27 18.73
CA GLN A 43 -5.78 27.62 17.94
C GLN A 43 -5.23 26.39 17.23
N PHE A 44 -5.25 25.24 17.90
CA PHE A 44 -4.77 23.98 17.32
C PHE A 44 -5.69 23.51 16.19
N ASP A 45 -7.00 23.57 16.39
CA ASP A 45 -8.00 23.19 15.38
C ASP A 45 -7.79 23.97 14.06
N ALA A 46 -7.60 25.29 14.17
CA ALA A 46 -7.29 26.13 13.00
C ALA A 46 -5.93 25.80 12.35
N ALA A 47 -4.91 25.44 13.14
CA ALA A 47 -3.61 25.03 12.61
C ALA A 47 -3.67 23.63 12.02
N TYR A 48 -4.54 22.76 12.52
CA TYR A 48 -4.78 21.44 11.98
C TYR A 48 -5.47 21.51 10.61
N ASP A 49 -6.38 22.47 10.40
CA ASP A 49 -6.93 22.73 9.06
C ASP A 49 -5.83 23.11 8.05
N ASP A 50 -4.85 23.92 8.45
CA ASP A 50 -3.69 24.27 7.60
C ASP A 50 -2.78 23.06 7.34
N TYR A 51 -2.61 22.16 8.32
CA TYR A 51 -1.89 20.90 8.17
C TYR A 51 -2.59 19.96 7.18
N VAL A 52 -3.90 19.78 7.32
CA VAL A 52 -4.73 18.99 6.40
C VAL A 52 -4.68 19.58 4.99
N LEU A 53 -4.68 20.91 4.86
CA LEU A 53 -4.51 21.57 3.56
C LEU A 53 -3.14 21.30 2.96
N PHE A 54 -2.07 21.28 3.76
CA PHE A 54 -0.72 20.94 3.29
C PHE A 54 -0.69 19.52 2.70
N ASN A 55 -1.23 18.54 3.40
CA ASN A 55 -1.33 17.16 2.90
C ASN A 55 -2.16 17.08 1.62
N THR A 56 -3.34 17.70 1.61
CA THR A 56 -4.23 17.71 0.45
C THR A 56 -3.58 18.33 -0.79
N MET A 57 -2.84 19.42 -0.64
CA MET A 57 -2.15 20.05 -1.77
C MET A 57 -0.96 19.21 -2.24
N GLY A 58 -0.27 18.49 -1.35
CA GLY A 58 0.75 17.51 -1.70
C GLY A 58 0.19 16.38 -2.56
N GLU A 59 -0.92 15.78 -2.12
CA GLU A 59 -1.62 14.73 -2.86
C GLU A 59 -2.16 15.23 -4.21
N LEU A 60 -2.72 16.44 -4.25
CA LEU A 60 -3.21 17.03 -5.50
C LEU A 60 -2.07 17.32 -6.49
N ALA A 61 -0.91 17.77 -6.01
CA ALA A 61 0.28 17.98 -6.84
C ALA A 61 0.79 16.64 -7.39
N TYR A 62 0.87 15.60 -6.55
CA TYR A 62 1.23 14.25 -6.95
C TYR A 62 0.28 13.70 -8.02
N LEU A 63 -1.03 13.76 -7.78
CA LEU A 63 -2.06 13.30 -8.70
C LEU A 63 -1.93 13.97 -10.07
N ARG A 64 -1.72 15.28 -10.11
CA ARG A 64 -1.61 16.03 -11.37
C ARG A 64 -0.28 15.80 -12.07
N TYR A 65 0.82 15.60 -11.33
CA TYR A 65 2.10 15.20 -11.87
C TYR A 65 2.04 13.80 -12.49
N THR A 66 1.45 12.83 -11.80
CA THR A 66 1.34 11.45 -12.30
C THR A 66 0.45 11.31 -13.53
N ARG A 67 -0.53 12.21 -13.71
CA ARG A 67 -1.33 12.29 -14.94
C ARG A 67 -0.53 12.73 -16.16
N ASP A 68 0.48 13.57 -15.98
CA ASP A 68 1.37 14.05 -17.05
C ASP A 68 2.77 14.29 -16.48
N LEU A 69 3.64 13.29 -16.58
CA LEU A 69 5.04 13.35 -16.14
C LEU A 69 5.87 14.43 -16.87
N SER A 70 5.34 15.05 -17.93
CA SER A 70 5.97 16.18 -18.62
C SER A 70 5.54 17.54 -18.04
N ASP A 71 4.60 17.58 -17.09
CA ASP A 71 4.18 18.82 -16.41
C ASP A 71 5.20 19.23 -15.33
N SER A 72 6.16 20.05 -15.74
CA SER A 72 7.21 20.54 -14.85
C SER A 72 6.73 21.45 -13.71
N TYR A 73 5.50 22.00 -13.81
CA TYR A 73 4.90 22.77 -12.72
C TYR A 73 4.50 21.85 -11.56
N TYR A 74 3.71 20.80 -11.84
CA TYR A 74 3.29 19.88 -10.80
C TYR A 74 4.43 18.97 -10.32
N GLU A 75 5.42 18.64 -11.16
CA GLU A 75 6.68 18.03 -10.72
C GLU A 75 7.37 18.87 -9.64
N ALA A 76 7.51 20.17 -9.89
CA ALA A 76 8.16 21.08 -8.94
C ALA A 76 7.33 21.29 -7.66
N GLU A 77 5.99 21.35 -7.76
CA GLU A 77 5.12 21.52 -6.59
C GLU A 77 5.09 20.24 -5.72
N TYR A 78 5.02 19.05 -6.33
CA TYR A 78 5.12 17.77 -5.62
C TYR A 78 6.47 17.64 -4.90
N THR A 79 7.57 17.89 -5.62
CA THR A 79 8.91 17.87 -5.03
C THR A 79 9.02 18.83 -3.85
N TRP A 80 8.49 20.06 -4.02
CA TRP A 80 8.50 21.04 -2.92
C TRP A 80 7.68 20.57 -1.71
N CYS A 81 6.48 20.01 -1.89
CA CYS A 81 5.68 19.47 -0.79
C CYS A 81 6.44 18.35 -0.06
N THR A 82 7.02 17.40 -0.80
CA THR A 82 7.81 16.30 -0.26
C THR A 82 9.00 16.80 0.56
N ASP A 83 9.72 17.81 0.07
CA ASP A 83 10.84 18.43 0.80
C ASP A 83 10.40 19.12 2.11
N GLN A 84 9.14 19.58 2.19
CA GLN A 84 8.61 20.23 3.41
C GLN A 84 8.00 19.23 4.41
N THR A 85 7.65 18.00 4.02
CA THR A 85 6.94 17.03 4.86
C THR A 85 7.63 16.82 6.21
N THR A 86 8.92 16.48 6.21
CA THR A 86 9.68 16.26 7.46
C THR A 86 9.66 17.48 8.40
N ARG A 87 9.68 18.68 7.82
CA ARG A 87 9.64 19.93 8.61
C ARG A 87 8.28 20.16 9.25
N VAL A 88 7.20 19.88 8.52
CA VAL A 88 5.82 20.03 8.98
C VAL A 88 5.51 18.99 10.05
N GLU A 89 5.84 17.73 9.80
CA GLU A 89 5.67 16.64 10.76
C GLU A 89 6.41 16.91 12.07
N LYS A 90 7.67 17.36 11.95
CA LYS A 90 8.43 17.75 13.15
C LYS A 90 7.81 18.90 13.91
N ALA A 91 7.25 19.90 13.24
CA ALA A 91 6.59 21.02 13.91
C ALA A 91 5.32 20.56 14.63
N MET A 92 4.59 19.61 14.06
CA MET A 92 3.41 18.99 14.67
C MET A 92 3.79 18.18 15.90
N GLU A 93 4.81 17.31 15.78
CA GLU A 93 5.35 16.50 16.89
C GLU A 93 5.87 17.38 18.05
N ASP A 94 6.63 18.44 17.73
CA ASP A 94 7.14 19.40 18.72
C ASP A 94 5.97 20.11 19.46
N CYS A 95 4.87 20.39 18.74
CA CYS A 95 3.65 20.96 19.33
C CYS A 95 2.99 19.98 20.30
N TYR A 96 2.76 18.72 19.89
CA TYR A 96 2.22 17.66 20.76
C TYR A 96 3.09 17.43 21.99
N THR A 97 4.39 17.27 21.80
CA THR A 97 5.36 17.07 22.90
C THR A 97 5.32 18.23 23.91
N THR A 98 5.15 19.47 23.42
CA THR A 98 5.08 20.65 24.28
C THR A 98 3.74 20.70 25.04
N MET A 99 2.63 20.35 24.38
CA MET A 99 1.31 20.26 25.02
C MET A 99 1.27 19.13 26.06
N ALA A 100 1.88 17.97 25.79
CA ALA A 100 2.02 16.85 26.72
C ALA A 100 2.69 17.26 28.05
N LYS A 101 3.70 18.13 27.99
CA LYS A 101 4.46 18.63 29.15
C LYS A 101 3.78 19.82 29.85
N SER A 102 2.64 20.29 29.34
CA SER A 102 1.92 21.45 29.92
C SER A 102 1.02 21.05 31.10
N SER A 103 0.69 22.04 31.95
CA SER A 103 -0.31 21.85 32.99
C SER A 103 -1.74 21.69 32.45
N LEU A 104 -1.94 21.89 31.16
CA LEU A 104 -3.24 21.75 30.48
C LEU A 104 -3.48 20.36 29.92
N ARG A 105 -2.48 19.44 29.95
CA ARG A 105 -2.55 18.12 29.36
C ARG A 105 -3.87 17.39 29.60
N SER A 106 -4.22 17.14 30.87
CA SER A 106 -5.45 16.40 31.19
C SER A 106 -6.72 17.06 30.66
N ALA A 107 -6.75 18.42 30.63
CA ALA A 107 -7.88 19.15 30.08
C ALA A 107 -7.92 19.10 28.54
N LEU A 108 -6.77 19.04 27.87
CA LEU A 108 -6.67 18.85 26.42
C LEU A 108 -7.08 17.43 26.00
N GLU A 109 -6.65 16.42 26.76
CA GLU A 109 -7.07 15.01 26.56
C GLU A 109 -8.59 14.86 26.77
N GLU A 110 -9.14 15.37 27.87
CA GLU A 110 -10.57 15.27 28.18
C GLU A 110 -11.47 16.00 27.17
N GLN A 111 -11.04 17.14 26.63
CA GLN A 111 -11.90 18.03 25.85
C GLN A 111 -11.73 17.87 24.33
N TYR A 112 -10.61 17.27 23.84
CA TYR A 112 -10.32 17.26 22.42
C TYR A 112 -9.58 16.02 21.92
N PHE A 113 -8.40 15.67 22.51
CA PHE A 113 -7.52 14.65 21.94
C PHE A 113 -7.92 13.21 22.30
N GLY A 114 -8.66 12.99 23.38
CA GLY A 114 -8.98 11.68 23.94
C GLY A 114 -8.04 11.26 25.07
N GLU A 115 -8.50 10.29 25.87
CA GLU A 115 -7.76 9.75 27.02
C GLU A 115 -6.42 9.14 26.55
N ASP A 116 -5.37 9.42 27.29
CA ASP A 116 -4.01 8.92 27.03
C ASP A 116 -3.36 9.31 25.68
N PHE A 117 -3.95 10.23 24.92
CA PHE A 117 -3.38 10.69 23.63
C PHE A 117 -1.91 11.11 23.77
N PHE A 118 -1.59 11.85 24.81
CA PHE A 118 -0.22 12.32 25.04
C PHE A 118 0.71 11.30 25.68
N ALA A 119 0.28 10.06 25.95
CA ALA A 119 1.13 9.04 26.56
C ALA A 119 2.35 8.69 25.68
N SER A 120 2.19 8.69 24.36
CA SER A 120 3.29 8.49 23.40
C SER A 120 4.31 9.63 23.41
N TYR A 121 3.93 10.82 23.89
CA TYR A 121 4.77 12.03 23.98
C TYR A 121 5.36 12.25 25.37
N ASP A 122 5.07 11.35 26.36
CA ASP A 122 5.58 11.46 27.74
C ASP A 122 7.03 11.09 27.90
N SER A 123 7.54 10.31 27.04
CA SER A 123 8.94 9.94 27.08
C SER A 123 9.76 11.17 26.66
N ASP A 124 10.77 11.57 27.47
CA ASP A 124 11.97 12.21 26.93
C ASP A 124 12.53 11.15 25.96
N GLY A 125 11.73 10.98 24.95
CA GLY A 125 11.41 9.75 24.28
C GLY A 125 12.57 9.30 23.45
N VAL A 126 12.62 8.05 23.30
CA VAL A 126 13.49 7.39 22.35
C VAL A 126 13.45 8.07 20.97
N TYR A 127 12.30 8.63 20.56
CA TYR A 127 12.14 9.45 19.33
C TYR A 127 12.75 10.86 19.40
N SER A 128 13.07 11.41 20.57
CA SER A 128 13.83 12.66 20.72
C SER A 128 15.33 12.44 20.97
N ASP A 129 15.75 11.19 21.16
CA ASP A 129 17.17 10.83 21.25
C ASP A 129 17.89 11.06 19.92
N ALA A 130 19.02 11.77 19.96
CA ALA A 130 19.76 12.18 18.76
C ALA A 130 20.16 11.00 17.85
N ARG A 131 20.41 9.81 18.40
CA ARG A 131 20.76 8.63 17.58
C ARG A 131 19.52 8.03 16.91
N THR A 132 18.38 7.98 17.60
CA THR A 132 17.12 7.52 17.01
C THR A 132 16.68 8.45 15.88
N VAL A 133 16.73 9.77 16.08
CA VAL A 133 16.46 10.75 15.02
C VAL A 133 17.41 10.57 13.83
N ALA A 134 18.70 10.35 14.08
CA ALA A 134 19.68 10.11 13.01
C ALA A 134 19.39 8.81 12.24
N LEU A 135 18.86 7.76 12.89
CA LEU A 135 18.48 6.51 12.24
C LEU A 135 17.24 6.68 11.36
N LEU A 136 16.22 7.41 11.83
CA LEU A 136 15.02 7.73 11.05
C LEU A 136 15.39 8.57 9.81
N GLN A 137 16.25 9.57 9.97
CA GLN A 137 16.77 10.34 8.84
C GLN A 137 17.56 9.47 7.85
N GLN A 138 18.41 8.58 8.37
CA GLN A 138 19.19 7.66 7.54
C GLN A 138 18.28 6.71 6.76
N GLU A 139 17.21 6.20 7.37
CA GLU A 139 16.23 5.36 6.70
C GLU A 139 15.56 6.12 5.55
N SER A 140 15.04 7.33 5.82
CA SER A 140 14.43 8.19 4.81
C SER A 140 15.39 8.52 3.66
N GLU A 141 16.65 8.87 3.96
CA GLU A 141 17.66 9.14 2.93
C GLU A 141 17.98 7.90 2.08
N LEU A 142 18.00 6.70 2.67
CA LEU A 142 18.23 5.45 1.94
C LEU A 142 17.03 5.09 1.04
N GLN A 143 15.81 5.30 1.51
CA GLN A 143 14.60 5.14 0.70
C GLN A 143 14.59 6.11 -0.48
N ALA A 144 14.92 7.38 -0.26
CA ALA A 144 15.03 8.37 -1.34
C ALA A 144 16.13 8.00 -2.36
N GLN A 145 17.27 7.44 -1.92
CA GLN A 145 18.31 6.95 -2.81
C GLN A 145 17.82 5.78 -3.67
N TYR A 146 17.03 4.86 -3.09
CA TYR A 146 16.43 3.76 -3.84
C TYR A 146 15.43 4.28 -4.89
N VAL A 147 14.51 5.18 -4.51
CA VAL A 147 13.56 5.78 -5.44
C VAL A 147 14.29 6.49 -6.60
N ALA A 148 15.35 7.25 -6.30
CA ALA A 148 16.16 7.90 -7.33
C ALA A 148 16.86 6.90 -8.26
N LEU A 149 17.24 5.72 -7.74
CA LEU A 149 17.87 4.66 -8.52
C LEU A 149 16.88 4.01 -9.49
N GLN A 150 15.61 3.90 -9.09
CA GLN A 150 14.53 3.29 -9.87
C GLN A 150 13.86 4.26 -10.85
N ASN A 151 14.13 5.56 -10.71
CA ASN A 151 13.52 6.55 -11.58
C ASN A 151 14.22 6.58 -12.96
N ASP A 152 13.54 6.04 -13.98
CA ASP A 152 13.99 5.93 -15.38
C ASP A 152 15.42 5.39 -15.53
N PRO A 153 15.72 4.15 -15.06
CA PRO A 153 17.03 3.58 -15.13
C PRO A 153 17.47 3.43 -16.61
N SER A 154 18.72 3.78 -16.88
CA SER A 154 19.28 3.76 -18.23
C SER A 154 20.59 2.96 -18.25
N ILE A 155 20.76 2.12 -19.29
CA ILE A 155 21.94 1.26 -19.46
C ILE A 155 22.66 1.55 -20.78
N GLU A 156 23.94 1.20 -20.86
CA GLU A 156 24.66 1.18 -22.13
C GLU A 156 24.23 -0.05 -22.94
N TRP A 157 23.50 0.16 -24.03
CA TRP A 157 22.97 -0.87 -24.89
C TRP A 157 23.37 -0.67 -26.33
N ASN A 158 24.13 -1.62 -26.91
CA ASN A 158 24.64 -1.54 -28.30
C ASN A 158 25.39 -0.23 -28.62
N GLY A 159 26.18 0.30 -27.66
CA GLY A 159 26.99 1.52 -27.83
C GLY A 159 26.24 2.84 -27.67
N ALA A 160 25.02 2.82 -27.13
CA ALA A 160 24.25 4.00 -26.77
C ALA A 160 23.59 3.83 -25.39
N VAL A 161 23.44 4.95 -24.64
CA VAL A 161 22.65 4.95 -23.41
C VAL A 161 21.17 4.93 -23.77
N ARG A 162 20.42 3.99 -23.19
CA ARG A 162 19.00 3.78 -23.43
C ARG A 162 18.25 3.54 -22.13
N SER A 163 17.00 4.02 -22.06
CA SER A 163 16.09 3.70 -20.97
C SER A 163 15.79 2.19 -20.92
N VAL A 164 15.78 1.62 -19.73
CA VAL A 164 15.46 0.19 -19.52
C VAL A 164 14.01 -0.08 -19.90
N SER A 165 13.07 0.80 -19.56
CA SER A 165 11.67 0.66 -19.92
C SER A 165 11.48 0.64 -21.45
N GLU A 166 12.13 1.57 -22.18
CA GLU A 166 12.11 1.56 -23.67
C GLU A 166 12.64 0.24 -24.25
N LEU A 167 13.70 -0.30 -23.67
CA LEU A 167 14.30 -1.55 -24.14
C LEU A 167 13.40 -2.77 -23.87
N LEU A 168 12.76 -2.83 -22.69
CA LEU A 168 11.86 -3.92 -22.33
C LEU A 168 10.57 -3.90 -23.15
N GLU A 169 9.97 -2.73 -23.38
CA GLU A 169 8.79 -2.57 -24.26
C GLU A 169 9.07 -3.03 -25.69
N ASN A 170 10.29 -2.83 -26.17
CA ASN A 170 10.69 -3.23 -27.52
C ASN A 170 11.28 -4.66 -27.58
N ALA A 171 11.32 -5.39 -26.49
CA ALA A 171 11.84 -6.77 -26.45
C ALA A 171 10.83 -7.76 -27.05
N VAL A 172 11.02 -8.09 -28.32
CA VAL A 172 10.10 -8.97 -29.09
C VAL A 172 10.29 -10.47 -28.81
N THR A 173 11.25 -10.86 -28.00
CA THR A 173 11.51 -12.25 -27.59
C THR A 173 11.83 -12.31 -26.11
N ALA A 174 11.50 -13.44 -25.46
CA ALA A 174 11.85 -13.67 -24.06
C ALA A 174 13.38 -13.60 -23.84
N ASP A 175 14.19 -14.15 -24.74
CA ASP A 175 15.65 -14.09 -24.63
C ASP A 175 16.17 -12.64 -24.58
N LEU A 176 15.63 -11.75 -25.45
CA LEU A 176 16.02 -10.35 -25.47
C LEU A 176 15.54 -9.63 -24.20
N TYR A 177 14.34 -9.94 -23.72
CA TYR A 177 13.79 -9.39 -22.47
C TYR A 177 14.72 -9.72 -21.29
N TYR A 178 15.11 -10.98 -21.13
CA TYR A 178 16.02 -11.39 -20.05
C TYR A 178 17.46 -10.87 -20.24
N GLU A 179 17.91 -10.66 -21.48
CA GLU A 179 19.21 -10.04 -21.74
C GLU A 179 19.22 -8.56 -21.25
N VAL A 180 18.16 -7.80 -21.52
CA VAL A 180 18.00 -6.42 -21.04
C VAL A 180 17.92 -6.39 -19.52
N LEU A 181 17.11 -7.24 -18.89
CA LEU A 181 17.04 -7.35 -17.43
C LEU A 181 18.39 -7.71 -16.82
N GLY A 182 19.12 -8.66 -17.43
CA GLY A 182 20.46 -9.00 -16.99
C GLY A 182 21.42 -7.81 -16.97
N ALA A 183 21.41 -7.01 -18.04
CA ALA A 183 22.25 -5.80 -18.14
C ALA A 183 21.82 -4.71 -17.12
N TYR A 184 20.53 -4.57 -16.87
CA TYR A 184 19.99 -3.69 -15.83
C TYR A 184 20.47 -4.13 -14.45
N TYR A 185 20.32 -5.39 -14.09
CA TYR A 185 20.79 -5.90 -12.79
C TYR A 185 22.32 -5.85 -12.63
N ASP A 186 23.08 -5.97 -13.71
CA ASP A 186 24.54 -5.76 -13.69
C ASP A 186 24.91 -4.30 -13.39
N ALA A 187 24.10 -3.36 -13.89
CA ALA A 187 24.35 -1.95 -13.70
C ALA A 187 23.91 -1.42 -12.32
N TYR A 188 22.76 -1.89 -11.82
CA TYR A 188 22.10 -1.30 -10.65
C TYR A 188 22.03 -2.21 -9.42
N GLY A 189 22.14 -3.55 -9.58
CA GLY A 189 21.93 -4.52 -8.53
C GLY A 189 22.86 -4.36 -7.32
N ALA A 190 24.13 -4.04 -7.55
CA ALA A 190 25.08 -3.83 -6.45
C ALA A 190 24.71 -2.60 -5.61
N GLN A 191 24.31 -1.48 -6.24
CA GLN A 191 23.94 -0.25 -5.54
C GLN A 191 22.62 -0.43 -4.78
N ALA A 192 21.59 -1.01 -5.41
CA ALA A 192 20.33 -1.31 -4.74
C ALA A 192 20.55 -2.25 -3.54
N GLY A 193 21.38 -3.29 -3.72
CA GLY A 193 21.72 -4.22 -2.66
C GLY A 193 22.44 -3.57 -1.48
N GLU A 194 23.37 -2.66 -1.73
CA GLU A 194 24.03 -1.90 -0.66
C GLU A 194 23.06 -0.99 0.11
N ILE A 195 22.10 -0.38 -0.59
CA ILE A 195 21.03 0.41 0.04
C ILE A 195 20.20 -0.49 0.97
N TYR A 196 19.76 -1.65 0.48
CA TYR A 196 18.93 -2.58 1.26
C TYR A 196 19.67 -3.11 2.49
N ILE A 197 20.96 -3.48 2.36
CA ILE A 197 21.78 -3.90 3.48
C ILE A 197 21.84 -2.81 4.57
N LYS A 198 22.05 -1.56 4.17
CA LYS A 198 22.08 -0.43 5.10
C LYS A 198 20.70 -0.19 5.74
N LEU A 199 19.61 -0.35 4.97
CA LEU A 199 18.25 -0.28 5.50
C LEU A 199 18.02 -1.35 6.58
N ILE A 200 18.36 -2.62 6.32
CA ILE A 200 18.25 -3.70 7.30
C ILE A 200 19.03 -3.36 8.59
N GLN A 201 20.28 -2.91 8.47
CA GLN A 201 21.12 -2.56 9.63
C GLN A 201 20.54 -1.39 10.42
N THR A 202 20.10 -0.32 9.71
CA THR A 202 19.47 0.86 10.31
C THR A 202 18.20 0.50 11.07
N ARG A 203 17.34 -0.29 10.44
CA ARG A 203 16.05 -0.74 10.97
C ARG A 203 16.19 -1.66 12.17
N ARG A 204 17.19 -2.56 12.17
CA ARG A 204 17.50 -3.41 13.34
C ARG A 204 17.96 -2.57 14.54
N GLU A 205 18.87 -1.59 14.30
CA GLU A 205 19.32 -0.69 15.37
C GLU A 205 18.14 0.14 15.90
N LEU A 206 17.30 0.66 15.01
CA LEU A 206 16.12 1.45 15.36
C LEU A 206 15.16 0.63 16.26
N ALA A 207 14.75 -0.57 15.83
CA ALA A 207 13.86 -1.44 16.61
C ALA A 207 14.41 -1.76 18.00
N GLY A 208 15.70 -2.10 18.08
CA GLY A 208 16.37 -2.35 19.36
C GLY A 208 16.38 -1.13 20.29
N ARG A 209 16.54 0.06 19.77
CA ARG A 209 16.47 1.31 20.54
C ARG A 209 15.05 1.63 21.00
N LEU A 210 14.06 1.31 20.19
CA LEU A 210 12.64 1.44 20.53
C LEU A 210 12.15 0.37 21.52
N GLY A 211 13.00 -0.60 21.89
CA GLY A 211 12.69 -1.63 22.88
C GLY A 211 12.09 -2.91 22.31
N TYR A 212 12.05 -3.04 20.97
CA TYR A 212 11.54 -4.24 20.31
C TYR A 212 12.61 -5.33 20.19
N GLY A 213 12.16 -6.59 20.21
CA GLY A 213 13.05 -7.75 20.06
C GLY A 213 13.59 -7.93 18.64
N SER A 214 12.80 -7.52 17.64
CA SER A 214 13.14 -7.54 16.22
C SER A 214 12.50 -6.37 15.48
N TYR A 215 12.93 -6.12 14.24
CA TYR A 215 12.26 -5.12 13.40
C TYR A 215 10.86 -5.59 12.95
N ALA A 216 10.65 -6.91 12.81
CA ALA A 216 9.33 -7.46 12.53
C ALA A 216 8.35 -7.15 13.68
N ASP A 217 8.77 -7.30 14.95
CA ASP A 217 7.93 -6.94 16.11
C ASP A 217 7.55 -5.46 16.08
N TYR A 218 8.52 -4.58 15.78
CA TYR A 218 8.27 -3.14 15.63
C TYR A 218 7.31 -2.83 14.48
N ALA A 219 7.52 -3.43 13.31
CA ALA A 219 6.67 -3.18 12.14
C ALA A 219 5.22 -3.64 12.38
N TYR A 220 5.03 -4.80 13.01
CA TYR A 220 3.70 -5.33 13.32
C TYR A 220 2.94 -4.48 14.31
N ASP A 221 3.60 -4.04 15.37
CA ASP A 221 2.98 -3.26 16.45
C ASP A 221 2.81 -1.78 16.06
N ALA A 222 3.91 -1.12 15.65
CA ALA A 222 3.95 0.33 15.52
C ALA A 222 3.68 0.87 14.11
N LEU A 223 3.92 0.07 13.03
CA LEU A 223 3.68 0.53 11.67
C LEU A 223 2.34 0.05 11.11
N TYR A 224 1.97 -1.22 11.40
CA TYR A 224 0.80 -1.84 10.77
C TYR A 224 -0.34 -2.16 11.75
N TYR A 225 -0.14 -1.94 13.06
CA TYR A 225 -1.15 -2.15 14.11
C TYR A 225 -1.82 -3.54 14.02
N ARG A 226 -1.01 -4.58 13.79
CA ARG A 226 -1.50 -5.94 13.59
C ARG A 226 -1.83 -6.63 14.90
N ASP A 227 -2.97 -7.30 14.96
CA ASP A 227 -3.41 -8.12 16.10
C ASP A 227 -3.01 -9.61 15.98
N TYR A 228 -2.06 -9.89 15.11
CA TYR A 228 -1.37 -11.17 14.99
C TYR A 228 0.16 -10.98 14.99
N THR A 229 0.88 -12.02 15.33
CA THR A 229 2.33 -11.97 15.56
C THR A 229 3.13 -12.36 14.31
N PRO A 230 4.41 -11.92 14.18
CA PRO A 230 5.32 -12.41 13.15
C PRO A 230 5.39 -13.96 13.11
N ALA A 231 5.41 -14.63 14.27
CA ALA A 231 5.43 -16.09 14.34
C ALA A 231 4.14 -16.75 13.79
N GLN A 232 2.99 -16.08 13.85
CA GLN A 232 1.77 -16.57 13.19
C GLN A 232 1.88 -16.41 11.67
N ALA A 233 2.39 -15.28 11.21
CA ALA A 233 2.63 -15.05 9.78
C ALA A 233 3.67 -16.01 9.18
N GLU A 234 4.77 -16.29 9.87
CA GLU A 234 5.75 -17.28 9.42
C GLU A 234 5.12 -18.68 9.28
N ARG A 235 4.27 -19.10 10.22
CA ARG A 235 3.55 -20.38 10.10
C ARG A 235 2.54 -20.39 8.96
N TYR A 236 1.88 -19.27 8.73
CA TYR A 236 0.96 -19.09 7.60
C TYR A 236 1.72 -19.22 6.26
N VAL A 237 2.83 -18.51 6.12
CA VAL A 237 3.69 -18.52 4.93
C VAL A 237 4.24 -19.93 4.65
N GLU A 238 4.64 -20.68 5.69
CA GLU A 238 5.06 -22.08 5.53
C GLU A 238 3.91 -22.97 5.04
N ARG A 239 2.67 -22.70 5.44
CA ARG A 239 1.51 -23.42 4.91
C ARG A 239 1.20 -23.04 3.47
N VAL A 240 1.32 -21.77 3.10
CA VAL A 240 1.23 -21.34 1.69
C VAL A 240 2.21 -22.15 0.84
N ARG A 241 3.46 -22.21 1.28
CA ARG A 241 4.51 -22.98 0.60
C ARG A 241 4.16 -24.46 0.44
N THR A 242 3.67 -25.10 1.50
CA THR A 242 3.45 -26.57 1.52
C THR A 242 2.14 -27.00 0.88
N GLU A 243 1.09 -26.18 0.96
CA GLU A 243 -0.25 -26.56 0.50
C GLU A 243 -0.61 -25.91 -0.86
N LEU A 244 -0.18 -24.67 -1.13
CA LEU A 244 -0.55 -23.96 -2.36
C LEU A 244 0.50 -24.06 -3.48
N ALA A 245 1.80 -24.12 -3.19
CA ALA A 245 2.81 -24.23 -4.24
C ALA A 245 2.63 -25.48 -5.13
N PRO A 246 2.27 -26.66 -4.61
CA PRO A 246 1.95 -27.81 -5.46
C PRO A 246 0.73 -27.58 -6.37
N VAL A 247 -0.25 -26.79 -5.91
CA VAL A 247 -1.44 -26.46 -6.71
C VAL A 247 -1.07 -25.53 -7.86
N TYR A 248 -0.26 -24.51 -7.56
CA TYR A 248 0.20 -23.53 -8.54
C TYR A 248 1.03 -24.18 -9.66
N THR A 249 1.96 -25.08 -9.32
CA THR A 249 2.78 -25.78 -10.31
C THR A 249 1.99 -26.73 -11.21
N GLU A 250 0.80 -27.15 -10.80
CA GLU A 250 -0.12 -27.98 -11.60
C GLU A 250 -1.16 -27.14 -12.36
N ALA A 251 -1.39 -25.87 -11.96
CA ALA A 251 -2.35 -24.98 -12.61
C ALA A 251 -1.85 -24.57 -14.01
N ALA A 252 -2.81 -24.43 -14.92
CA ALA A 252 -2.51 -23.91 -16.25
C ALA A 252 -2.46 -22.38 -16.22
N GLU A 253 -1.38 -21.79 -16.73
CA GLU A 253 -1.33 -20.35 -16.90
C GLU A 253 -2.52 -19.86 -17.75
N PRO A 254 -3.17 -18.73 -17.35
CA PRO A 254 -4.22 -18.15 -18.15
C PRO A 254 -3.69 -17.66 -19.50
N MET A 255 -4.52 -17.80 -20.52
CA MET A 255 -4.20 -17.25 -21.84
C MET A 255 -4.17 -15.70 -21.75
N GLN A 256 -3.50 -15.08 -22.75
CA GLN A 256 -3.51 -13.63 -22.89
C GLN A 256 -4.95 -13.09 -22.88
N LEU A 257 -5.21 -12.11 -22.02
CA LEU A 257 -6.54 -11.55 -21.84
C LEU A 257 -7.02 -10.79 -23.06
N SER A 258 -8.32 -10.86 -23.30
CA SER A 258 -9.02 -10.09 -24.33
C SER A 258 -8.86 -8.59 -24.08
N ALA A 259 -8.80 -7.82 -25.16
CA ALA A 259 -8.75 -6.36 -25.06
C ALA A 259 -10.02 -5.77 -24.45
N LEU A 260 -9.87 -4.76 -23.59
CA LEU A 260 -10.94 -3.95 -23.02
C LEU A 260 -10.50 -2.49 -23.03
N SER A 261 -11.33 -1.60 -23.55
CA SER A 261 -11.04 -0.16 -23.52
C SER A 261 -11.36 0.45 -22.16
N ALA A 262 -10.74 1.58 -21.82
CA ALA A 262 -11.02 2.32 -20.59
C ALA A 262 -12.52 2.67 -20.42
N ASP A 263 -13.19 3.09 -21.52
CA ASP A 263 -14.64 3.37 -21.51
C ASP A 263 -15.47 2.11 -21.21
N GLU A 264 -15.07 0.95 -21.72
CA GLU A 264 -15.73 -0.32 -21.44
C GLU A 264 -15.46 -0.77 -19.99
N THR A 265 -14.25 -0.57 -19.49
CA THR A 265 -13.88 -0.85 -18.09
C THR A 265 -14.78 -0.07 -17.14
N MET A 266 -14.88 1.26 -17.31
CA MET A 266 -15.77 2.09 -16.49
C MET A 266 -17.23 1.69 -16.60
N ARG A 267 -17.70 1.40 -17.82
CA ARG A 267 -19.09 0.93 -18.01
C ARG A 267 -19.37 -0.36 -17.25
N HIS A 268 -18.45 -1.32 -17.27
CA HIS A 268 -18.63 -2.58 -16.52
C HIS A 268 -18.49 -2.38 -15.01
N LEU A 269 -17.65 -1.45 -14.55
CA LEU A 269 -17.57 -1.09 -13.15
C LEU A 269 -18.87 -0.45 -12.64
N HIS A 270 -19.50 0.43 -13.42
CA HIS A 270 -20.83 0.98 -13.10
C HIS A 270 -21.90 -0.12 -13.05
N GLU A 271 -21.91 -1.05 -14.01
CA GLU A 271 -22.84 -2.19 -14.01
C GLU A 271 -22.65 -3.06 -12.75
N ALA A 272 -21.40 -3.27 -12.32
CA ALA A 272 -21.09 -3.99 -11.10
C ALA A 272 -21.63 -3.23 -9.87
N ALA A 273 -21.36 -1.94 -9.77
CA ALA A 273 -21.83 -1.10 -8.67
C ALA A 273 -23.37 -1.08 -8.58
N ASP A 274 -24.06 -0.95 -9.73
CA ASP A 274 -25.52 -1.00 -9.80
C ASP A 274 -26.10 -2.37 -9.37
N THR A 275 -25.40 -3.45 -9.72
CA THR A 275 -25.82 -4.82 -9.37
C THR A 275 -25.60 -5.11 -7.89
N LEU A 276 -24.47 -4.68 -7.32
CA LEU A 276 -24.14 -4.84 -5.91
C LEU A 276 -25.00 -3.95 -5.02
N GLY A 277 -25.33 -2.72 -5.47
CA GLY A 277 -26.22 -1.83 -4.72
C GLY A 277 -25.58 -1.23 -3.45
N GLY A 278 -26.43 -0.78 -2.52
CA GLY A 278 -25.99 -0.30 -1.20
C GLY A 278 -24.94 0.81 -1.23
N GLU A 279 -23.92 0.68 -0.40
CA GLU A 279 -22.80 1.62 -0.27
C GLU A 279 -21.98 1.68 -1.56
N VAL A 280 -21.78 0.53 -2.21
CA VAL A 280 -21.03 0.42 -3.47
C VAL A 280 -21.69 1.26 -4.56
N GLN A 281 -23.01 1.16 -4.75
CA GLN A 281 -23.73 1.99 -5.72
C GLN A 281 -23.76 3.48 -5.33
N THR A 282 -23.89 3.77 -4.03
CA THR A 282 -23.92 5.16 -3.54
C THR A 282 -22.58 5.86 -3.76
N ALA A 283 -21.47 5.16 -3.49
CA ALA A 283 -20.13 5.64 -3.73
C ALA A 283 -19.87 5.91 -5.23
N MET A 284 -20.43 5.07 -6.15
CA MET A 284 -20.33 5.30 -7.59
C MET A 284 -21.01 6.60 -8.02
N GLY A 285 -22.20 6.87 -7.47
CA GLY A 285 -22.87 8.15 -7.72
C GLY A 285 -22.09 9.36 -7.20
N PHE A 286 -21.32 9.22 -6.12
CA PHE A 286 -20.45 10.25 -5.60
C PHE A 286 -19.20 10.44 -6.49
N LEU A 287 -18.57 9.35 -6.91
CA LEU A 287 -17.44 9.35 -7.84
C LEU A 287 -17.77 10.12 -9.14
N ASP A 288 -18.93 9.82 -9.75
CA ASP A 288 -19.39 10.48 -10.98
C ASP A 288 -19.72 11.97 -10.75
N ALA A 289 -20.41 12.28 -9.65
CA ALA A 289 -20.87 13.64 -9.37
C ALA A 289 -19.72 14.65 -9.19
N TYR A 290 -18.55 14.17 -8.77
CA TYR A 290 -17.38 15.00 -8.48
C TYR A 290 -16.16 14.67 -9.36
N GLU A 291 -16.32 13.84 -10.40
CA GLU A 291 -15.26 13.47 -11.36
C GLU A 291 -14.00 12.93 -10.65
N LEU A 292 -14.19 11.98 -9.71
CA LEU A 292 -13.15 11.51 -8.78
C LEU A 292 -12.36 10.31 -9.33
N TYR A 293 -12.11 10.28 -10.62
CA TYR A 293 -11.30 9.24 -11.25
C TYR A 293 -10.60 9.70 -12.51
N ASP A 294 -9.49 9.04 -12.83
CA ASP A 294 -8.80 9.12 -14.11
C ASP A 294 -8.36 7.72 -14.55
N ILE A 295 -8.95 7.23 -15.64
CA ILE A 295 -8.61 5.96 -16.29
C ILE A 295 -8.16 6.18 -17.74
N THR A 296 -7.60 7.33 -18.04
CA THR A 296 -7.13 7.64 -19.40
C THR A 296 -5.78 7.00 -19.69
N SER A 297 -5.53 6.62 -20.96
CA SER A 297 -4.22 6.17 -21.41
C SER A 297 -3.45 7.33 -22.05
N SER A 298 -2.22 7.56 -21.62
CA SER A 298 -1.33 8.57 -22.19
C SER A 298 0.13 8.12 -22.09
N ALA A 299 0.94 8.46 -23.08
CA ALA A 299 2.37 8.15 -23.08
C ALA A 299 3.16 8.86 -21.96
N ASN A 300 2.61 9.96 -21.43
CA ASN A 300 3.23 10.74 -20.36
C ASN A 300 2.64 10.41 -18.98
N LYS A 301 1.68 9.49 -18.90
CA LYS A 301 1.04 9.11 -17.65
C LYS A 301 1.90 8.10 -16.90
N MET A 302 2.02 8.24 -15.59
CA MET A 302 2.75 7.28 -14.77
C MET A 302 2.07 5.90 -14.86
N PRO A 303 2.81 4.81 -15.12
CA PRO A 303 2.25 3.46 -15.06
C PRO A 303 1.75 3.09 -13.67
N GLY A 304 0.75 2.21 -13.60
CA GLY A 304 0.17 1.71 -12.36
C GLY A 304 -1.16 2.35 -12.00
N SER A 305 -1.65 2.01 -10.82
CA SER A 305 -2.92 2.47 -10.24
C SER A 305 -2.76 2.75 -8.77
N TYR A 306 -3.58 3.64 -8.24
CA TYR A 306 -3.71 3.92 -6.81
C TYR A 306 -5.00 4.69 -6.52
N THR A 307 -5.44 4.59 -5.27
CA THR A 307 -6.48 5.45 -4.73
C THR A 307 -5.85 6.35 -3.67
N THR A 308 -6.07 7.66 -3.79
CA THR A 308 -5.64 8.65 -2.79
C THR A 308 -6.84 9.32 -2.14
N TYR A 309 -6.60 10.13 -1.08
CA TYR A 309 -7.64 10.82 -0.34
C TYR A 309 -7.32 12.31 -0.21
N LEU A 310 -8.20 13.13 -0.75
CA LEU A 310 -8.11 14.59 -0.66
C LEU A 310 -8.75 15.06 0.64
N GLU A 311 -7.98 15.08 1.72
CA GLU A 311 -8.44 15.17 3.11
C GLU A 311 -9.26 16.43 3.37
N SER A 312 -8.84 17.63 2.90
CA SER A 312 -9.60 18.88 3.05
C SER A 312 -10.98 18.85 2.38
N TYR A 313 -11.17 17.98 1.42
CA TYR A 313 -12.42 17.80 0.69
C TYR A 313 -13.19 16.56 1.14
N GLU A 314 -12.59 15.72 1.98
CA GLU A 314 -13.10 14.39 2.37
C GLU A 314 -13.53 13.56 1.15
N MET A 315 -12.66 13.49 0.15
CA MET A 315 -12.95 12.82 -1.12
C MET A 315 -11.82 11.84 -1.49
N PRO A 316 -12.11 10.55 -1.66
CA PRO A 316 -11.18 9.64 -2.32
C PRO A 316 -11.11 9.93 -3.81
N TYR A 317 -9.99 9.56 -4.45
CA TYR A 317 -9.76 9.72 -5.89
C TYR A 317 -9.05 8.51 -6.46
N ILE A 318 -9.54 8.00 -7.60
CA ILE A 318 -8.98 6.85 -8.31
C ILE A 318 -8.10 7.30 -9.47
N TYR A 319 -6.87 6.79 -9.49
CA TYR A 319 -5.96 6.94 -10.62
C TYR A 319 -5.63 5.56 -11.20
N ILE A 320 -5.78 5.41 -12.53
CA ILE A 320 -5.45 4.17 -13.26
C ILE A 320 -4.80 4.52 -14.59
N SER A 321 -3.63 3.93 -14.86
CA SER A 321 -3.00 3.90 -16.18
C SER A 321 -3.35 2.56 -16.83
N PRO A 322 -4.40 2.48 -17.67
CA PRO A 322 -4.92 1.22 -18.17
C PRO A 322 -4.00 0.58 -19.22
N GLU A 323 -3.88 -0.73 -19.20
CA GLU A 323 -3.13 -1.53 -20.17
C GLU A 323 -3.94 -1.87 -21.43
N GLY A 324 -5.25 -1.65 -21.40
CA GLY A 324 -6.17 -1.96 -22.52
C GLY A 324 -6.58 -3.42 -22.58
N THR A 325 -6.55 -4.12 -21.46
CA THR A 325 -6.93 -5.53 -21.34
C THR A 325 -8.10 -5.73 -20.36
N LEU A 326 -8.64 -6.96 -20.36
CA LEU A 326 -9.72 -7.32 -19.45
C LEU A 326 -9.28 -7.27 -17.96
N ALA A 327 -7.96 -7.32 -17.67
CA ALA A 327 -7.43 -7.14 -16.33
C ALA A 327 -7.71 -5.74 -15.76
N ASP A 328 -7.80 -4.70 -16.60
CA ASP A 328 -8.12 -3.34 -16.15
C ASP A 328 -9.44 -3.25 -15.38
N LEU A 329 -10.37 -4.19 -15.64
CA LEU A 329 -11.61 -4.23 -14.88
C LEU A 329 -11.39 -4.67 -13.43
N LEU A 330 -10.45 -5.61 -13.20
CA LEU A 330 -10.07 -6.01 -11.84
C LEU A 330 -9.30 -4.90 -11.14
N THR A 331 -8.35 -4.27 -11.83
CA THR A 331 -7.63 -3.10 -11.32
C THR A 331 -8.60 -1.97 -10.94
N ALA A 332 -9.57 -1.66 -11.80
CA ALA A 332 -10.57 -0.65 -11.51
C ALA A 332 -11.49 -1.04 -10.33
N ALA A 333 -11.84 -2.31 -10.20
CA ALA A 333 -12.61 -2.81 -9.07
C ALA A 333 -11.80 -2.77 -7.76
N HIS A 334 -10.48 -3.05 -7.82
CA HIS A 334 -9.56 -2.93 -6.69
C HIS A 334 -9.51 -1.49 -6.17
N GLU A 335 -9.17 -0.55 -7.03
CA GLU A 335 -9.10 0.87 -6.66
C GLU A 335 -10.47 1.40 -6.20
N TYR A 336 -11.54 0.87 -6.80
CA TYR A 336 -12.87 1.22 -6.39
C TYR A 336 -13.21 0.66 -4.99
N GLY A 337 -12.64 -0.45 -4.57
CA GLY A 337 -12.75 -0.96 -3.20
C GLY A 337 -12.17 0.00 -2.17
N HIS A 338 -10.97 0.53 -2.43
CA HIS A 338 -10.37 1.59 -1.62
C HIS A 338 -11.21 2.88 -1.65
N PHE A 339 -11.77 3.23 -2.82
CA PHE A 339 -12.66 4.38 -2.94
C PHE A 339 -13.91 4.24 -2.08
N VAL A 340 -14.56 3.07 -2.07
CA VAL A 340 -15.75 2.79 -1.24
C VAL A 340 -15.40 2.91 0.24
N ASP A 341 -14.26 2.34 0.68
CA ASP A 341 -13.76 2.47 2.05
C ASP A 341 -13.50 3.95 2.41
N GLY A 342 -12.76 4.67 1.58
CA GLY A 342 -12.49 6.09 1.78
C GLY A 342 -13.76 6.94 1.82
N TYR A 343 -14.77 6.62 0.99
CA TYR A 343 -16.05 7.32 0.96
C TYR A 343 -16.90 7.05 2.22
N VAL A 344 -17.01 5.79 2.65
CA VAL A 344 -17.86 5.41 3.79
C VAL A 344 -17.19 5.77 5.10
N ASN A 345 -15.90 5.51 5.24
CA ASN A 345 -15.15 5.62 6.48
C ASN A 345 -14.31 6.89 6.58
N CYS A 346 -14.42 7.83 5.62
CA CYS A 346 -13.66 9.07 5.61
C CYS A 346 -12.15 8.85 5.83
N ASN A 347 -11.59 7.82 5.20
CA ASN A 347 -10.19 7.40 5.32
C ASN A 347 -9.74 7.07 6.77
N GLN A 348 -10.65 6.57 7.60
CA GLN A 348 -10.37 6.23 9.00
C GLN A 348 -9.99 4.76 9.22
N THR A 349 -10.02 3.93 8.17
CA THR A 349 -9.51 2.56 8.24
C THR A 349 -8.00 2.60 8.40
N PHE A 350 -7.50 2.38 9.62
CA PHE A 350 -6.08 2.53 9.93
C PHE A 350 -5.23 1.27 9.62
N SER A 351 -5.87 0.10 9.57
CA SER A 351 -5.19 -1.16 9.28
C SER A 351 -5.14 -1.41 7.78
N ILE A 352 -3.95 -1.50 7.24
CA ILE A 352 -3.75 -1.82 5.80
C ILE A 352 -4.29 -3.22 5.47
N ASP A 353 -4.18 -4.18 6.40
CA ASP A 353 -4.75 -5.51 6.23
C ASP A 353 -6.27 -5.45 6.06
N CYS A 354 -6.95 -4.50 6.74
CA CYS A 354 -8.39 -4.26 6.60
C CYS A 354 -8.73 -3.59 5.27
N SER A 355 -7.98 -2.54 4.90
CA SER A 355 -8.23 -1.77 3.68
C SER A 355 -8.11 -2.64 2.43
N GLU A 356 -7.11 -3.54 2.38
CA GLU A 356 -6.91 -4.46 1.27
C GLU A 356 -8.00 -5.55 1.16
N VAL A 357 -8.77 -5.80 2.22
CA VAL A 357 -9.95 -6.69 2.10
C VAL A 357 -10.98 -6.08 1.18
N PHE A 358 -11.22 -4.77 1.26
CA PHE A 358 -12.25 -4.10 0.46
C PHE A 358 -11.86 -4.01 -1.02
N SER A 359 -10.60 -3.69 -1.31
CA SER A 359 -10.09 -3.64 -2.67
C SER A 359 -10.18 -5.00 -3.34
N GLN A 360 -9.63 -6.03 -2.71
CA GLN A 360 -9.63 -7.39 -3.27
C GLN A 360 -11.02 -8.04 -3.31
N ALA A 361 -11.89 -7.76 -2.34
CA ALA A 361 -13.26 -8.28 -2.35
C ALA A 361 -14.09 -7.72 -3.51
N LEU A 362 -13.94 -6.44 -3.87
CA LEU A 362 -14.64 -5.89 -5.02
C LEU A 362 -14.15 -6.46 -6.35
N GLU A 363 -12.86 -6.84 -6.47
CA GLU A 363 -12.41 -7.59 -7.64
C GLU A 363 -13.22 -8.88 -7.82
N TYR A 364 -13.38 -9.66 -6.76
CA TYR A 364 -14.15 -10.91 -6.79
C TYR A 364 -15.65 -10.70 -7.00
N LEU A 365 -16.26 -9.75 -6.31
CA LEU A 365 -17.69 -9.47 -6.41
C LEU A 365 -18.06 -8.93 -7.81
N THR A 366 -17.14 -8.27 -8.48
CA THR A 366 -17.30 -7.79 -9.87
C THR A 366 -17.42 -8.93 -10.86
N LEU A 367 -16.81 -10.11 -10.61
CA LEU A 367 -16.86 -11.26 -11.52
C LEU A 367 -18.29 -11.74 -11.87
N GLY A 368 -19.22 -11.60 -10.94
CA GLY A 368 -20.62 -12.02 -11.12
C GLY A 368 -21.59 -10.89 -11.48
N SER A 369 -21.11 -9.64 -11.50
CA SER A 369 -21.96 -8.45 -11.46
C SER A 369 -21.97 -7.62 -12.75
N THR A 370 -21.31 -8.10 -13.84
CA THR A 370 -21.15 -7.38 -15.10
C THR A 370 -21.82 -8.07 -16.28
N SER A 371 -22.08 -7.32 -17.36
CA SER A 371 -22.66 -7.82 -18.61
C SER A 371 -21.59 -8.27 -19.64
N LEU A 372 -20.42 -8.72 -19.21
CA LEU A 372 -19.31 -9.12 -20.09
C LEU A 372 -19.64 -10.20 -21.13
N GLY A 373 -20.70 -10.95 -20.92
CA GLY A 373 -21.03 -12.14 -21.70
C GLY A 373 -20.22 -13.37 -21.26
N PHE A 374 -20.76 -14.55 -21.54
CA PHE A 374 -20.30 -15.80 -20.94
C PHE A 374 -18.79 -16.08 -21.14
N ALA A 375 -18.26 -15.89 -22.35
CA ALA A 375 -16.86 -16.21 -22.65
C ALA A 375 -15.88 -15.31 -21.92
N ARG A 376 -16.09 -13.98 -21.94
CA ARG A 376 -15.21 -13.00 -21.28
C ARG A 376 -15.35 -13.05 -19.75
N ALA A 377 -16.55 -13.33 -19.24
CA ALA A 377 -16.74 -13.54 -17.81
C ALA A 377 -16.01 -14.80 -17.30
N ALA A 378 -15.99 -15.89 -18.08
CA ALA A 378 -15.22 -17.10 -17.75
C ALA A 378 -13.71 -16.85 -17.82
N GLU A 379 -13.25 -16.10 -18.84
CA GLU A 379 -11.85 -15.68 -19.00
C GLU A 379 -11.38 -14.85 -17.80
N LEU A 380 -12.14 -13.81 -17.44
CA LEU A 380 -11.81 -12.94 -16.31
C LEU A 380 -11.80 -13.70 -14.97
N ARG A 381 -12.77 -14.60 -14.77
CA ARG A 381 -12.84 -15.42 -13.56
C ARG A 381 -11.63 -16.35 -13.44
N GLN A 382 -11.26 -17.02 -14.52
CA GLN A 382 -10.10 -17.93 -14.52
C GLN A 382 -8.80 -17.14 -14.25
N TYR A 383 -8.65 -16.00 -14.90
CA TYR A 383 -7.52 -15.10 -14.65
C TYR A 383 -7.46 -14.66 -13.19
N LYS A 384 -8.57 -14.13 -12.61
CA LYS A 384 -8.57 -13.68 -11.21
C LYS A 384 -8.24 -14.80 -10.22
N LEU A 385 -8.72 -16.02 -10.44
CA LEU A 385 -8.41 -17.13 -9.54
C LEU A 385 -6.95 -17.57 -9.64
N TYR A 386 -6.38 -17.55 -10.84
CA TYR A 386 -4.96 -17.83 -11.04
C TYR A 386 -4.09 -16.72 -10.41
N ASP A 387 -4.38 -15.47 -10.71
CA ASP A 387 -3.75 -14.30 -10.14
C ASP A 387 -3.80 -14.28 -8.59
N SER A 388 -4.95 -14.67 -8.03
CA SER A 388 -5.09 -14.82 -6.58
C SER A 388 -4.16 -15.91 -6.00
N LEU A 389 -4.08 -17.07 -6.66
CA LEU A 389 -3.16 -18.13 -6.24
C LEU A 389 -1.69 -17.68 -6.35
N GLU A 390 -1.35 -17.00 -7.43
CA GLU A 390 -0.01 -16.43 -7.65
C GLU A 390 0.32 -15.36 -6.61
N THR A 391 -0.65 -14.48 -6.26
CA THR A 391 -0.50 -13.49 -5.18
C THR A 391 -0.16 -14.14 -3.85
N PHE A 392 -0.85 -15.21 -3.44
CA PHE A 392 -0.49 -15.95 -2.22
C PHE A 392 0.95 -16.40 -2.22
N LEU A 393 1.42 -16.96 -3.34
CA LEU A 393 2.77 -17.53 -3.43
C LEU A 393 3.84 -16.44 -3.52
N THR A 394 3.62 -15.45 -4.36
CA THR A 394 4.58 -14.35 -4.57
C THR A 394 4.77 -13.54 -3.30
N GLN A 395 3.68 -13.13 -2.66
CA GLN A 395 3.77 -12.32 -1.45
C GLN A 395 4.29 -13.11 -0.24
N ALA A 396 3.94 -14.40 -0.14
CA ALA A 396 4.53 -15.29 0.87
C ALA A 396 6.02 -15.55 0.62
N CYS A 397 6.45 -15.68 -0.64
CA CYS A 397 7.86 -15.77 -1.03
C CYS A 397 8.62 -14.50 -0.61
N TYR A 398 8.08 -13.34 -0.90
CA TYR A 398 8.67 -12.05 -0.52
C TYR A 398 8.79 -11.91 1.01
N TYR A 399 7.74 -12.26 1.73
CA TYR A 399 7.78 -12.28 3.19
C TYR A 399 8.83 -13.23 3.76
N ALA A 400 8.91 -14.45 3.20
CA ALA A 400 9.92 -15.43 3.61
C ALA A 400 11.35 -14.93 3.33
N PHE A 401 11.56 -14.26 2.21
CA PHE A 401 12.83 -13.61 1.89
C PHE A 401 13.18 -12.52 2.91
N GLU A 402 12.26 -11.62 3.24
CA GLU A 402 12.49 -10.59 4.26
C GLU A 402 12.86 -11.21 5.61
N CYS A 403 12.11 -12.21 6.08
CA CYS A 403 12.43 -12.91 7.32
C CYS A 403 13.86 -13.48 7.31
N LYS A 404 14.25 -14.16 6.23
CA LYS A 404 15.60 -14.72 6.08
C LYS A 404 16.67 -13.62 6.01
N ALA A 405 16.43 -12.54 5.25
CA ALA A 405 17.36 -11.42 5.11
C ALA A 405 17.56 -10.67 6.43
N TYR A 406 16.47 -10.37 7.15
CA TYR A 406 16.54 -9.74 8.47
C TYR A 406 17.08 -10.66 9.58
N ALA A 407 17.20 -11.95 9.38
CA ALA A 407 17.81 -12.90 10.32
C ALA A 407 19.32 -13.09 10.10
N LEU A 408 19.89 -12.69 8.95
CA LEU A 408 21.32 -12.83 8.66
C LEU A 408 22.17 -11.99 9.64
N PRO A 409 23.29 -12.51 10.15
CA PRO A 409 24.26 -11.68 10.85
C PRO A 409 24.92 -10.70 9.87
N ASP A 410 25.36 -9.54 10.35
CA ASP A 410 25.97 -8.50 9.49
C ASP A 410 27.16 -9.02 8.67
N SER A 411 27.90 -10.01 9.17
CA SER A 411 29.03 -10.62 8.46
C SER A 411 28.64 -11.46 7.25
N GLU A 412 27.37 -11.87 7.16
CA GLU A 412 26.82 -12.68 6.07
C GLU A 412 25.85 -11.87 5.20
N LEU A 413 25.52 -10.66 5.61
CA LEU A 413 24.61 -9.78 4.90
C LEU A 413 25.34 -9.12 3.71
N THR A 414 25.35 -9.82 2.58
CA THR A 414 25.97 -9.38 1.31
C THR A 414 24.96 -9.48 0.18
N VAL A 415 25.21 -8.73 -0.92
CA VAL A 415 24.32 -8.75 -2.10
C VAL A 415 24.24 -10.14 -2.69
N GLU A 416 25.36 -10.86 -2.76
CA GLU A 416 25.42 -12.24 -3.26
C GLU A 416 24.56 -13.18 -2.41
N LYS A 417 24.62 -13.02 -1.07
CA LYS A 417 23.81 -13.85 -0.17
C LYS A 417 22.33 -13.53 -0.27
N LEU A 418 21.95 -12.26 -0.47
CA LEU A 418 20.58 -11.87 -0.73
C LEU A 418 20.06 -12.46 -2.05
N ASN A 419 20.87 -12.41 -3.11
CA ASN A 419 20.52 -13.06 -4.39
C ASN A 419 20.30 -14.56 -4.25
N GLU A 420 21.18 -15.27 -3.53
CA GLU A 420 21.02 -16.69 -3.23
C GLU A 420 19.72 -16.98 -2.48
N LEU A 421 19.45 -16.22 -1.41
CA LEU A 421 18.24 -16.40 -0.58
C LEU A 421 16.96 -16.15 -1.37
N PHE A 422 16.96 -15.12 -2.24
CA PHE A 422 15.79 -14.84 -3.05
C PHE A 422 15.52 -15.93 -4.08
N ALA A 423 16.56 -16.40 -4.77
CA ALA A 423 16.45 -17.54 -5.69
C ALA A 423 15.93 -18.80 -4.99
N GLU A 424 16.46 -19.11 -3.79
CA GLU A 424 15.97 -20.23 -2.97
C GLU A 424 14.48 -20.06 -2.63
N CYS A 425 14.05 -18.86 -2.21
CA CYS A 425 12.63 -18.59 -1.93
C CYS A 425 11.76 -18.77 -3.18
N CYS A 426 12.17 -18.25 -4.33
CA CYS A 426 11.40 -18.39 -5.58
C CYS A 426 11.20 -19.86 -5.98
N VAL A 427 12.20 -20.71 -5.76
CA VAL A 427 12.08 -22.16 -6.00
C VAL A 427 11.19 -22.83 -4.95
N ASP A 428 11.39 -22.51 -3.66
CA ASP A 428 10.63 -23.08 -2.55
C ASP A 428 9.11 -22.84 -2.70
N PHE A 429 8.73 -21.69 -3.25
CA PHE A 429 7.33 -21.31 -3.49
C PHE A 429 6.80 -21.72 -4.88
N GLY A 430 7.61 -22.37 -5.69
CA GLY A 430 7.21 -22.87 -7.02
C GLY A 430 7.04 -21.80 -8.09
N LEU A 431 7.53 -20.56 -7.84
CA LEU A 431 7.48 -19.46 -8.80
C LEU A 431 8.50 -19.64 -9.93
N PHE A 432 9.61 -20.31 -9.65
CA PHE A 432 10.65 -20.67 -10.61
C PHE A 432 11.11 -22.10 -10.35
N ASP A 433 11.54 -22.80 -11.41
CA ASP A 433 12.24 -24.06 -11.26
C ASP A 433 13.75 -23.85 -11.00
N GLU A 434 14.47 -24.91 -10.61
CA GLU A 434 15.91 -24.82 -10.32
C GLU A 434 16.73 -24.31 -11.52
N ALA A 435 16.27 -24.55 -12.75
CA ALA A 435 17.00 -24.17 -13.96
C ALA A 435 16.86 -22.67 -14.28
N SER A 436 15.74 -22.05 -13.89
CA SER A 436 15.44 -20.65 -14.11
C SER A 436 15.65 -19.77 -12.86
N ALA A 437 15.97 -20.37 -11.70
CA ALA A 437 16.16 -19.65 -10.44
C ALA A 437 17.23 -18.55 -10.51
N GLU A 438 18.29 -18.73 -11.30
CA GLU A 438 19.34 -17.71 -11.48
C GLU A 438 18.80 -16.45 -12.17
N GLN A 439 17.78 -16.56 -13.02
CA GLN A 439 17.12 -15.41 -13.65
C GLN A 439 16.37 -14.56 -12.63
N ALA A 440 15.71 -15.22 -11.66
CA ALA A 440 14.99 -14.55 -10.58
C ALA A 440 15.90 -13.98 -9.49
N ALA A 441 17.12 -14.50 -9.33
CA ALA A 441 17.99 -14.26 -8.18
C ALA A 441 18.18 -12.78 -7.83
N ARG A 442 18.11 -11.87 -8.81
CA ARG A 442 18.36 -10.44 -8.66
C ARG A 442 17.10 -9.58 -8.70
N SER A 443 15.94 -10.13 -9.06
CA SER A 443 14.71 -9.35 -9.25
C SER A 443 14.11 -8.80 -7.94
N TRP A 444 14.58 -9.23 -6.78
CA TRP A 444 14.16 -8.64 -5.49
C TRP A 444 14.46 -7.14 -5.39
N ILE A 445 15.43 -6.61 -6.15
CA ILE A 445 15.72 -5.17 -6.15
C ILE A 445 14.59 -4.32 -6.74
N ASP A 446 13.68 -4.92 -7.50
CA ASP A 446 12.52 -4.26 -8.09
C ASP A 446 11.29 -4.30 -7.17
N VAL A 447 11.36 -5.04 -6.06
CA VAL A 447 10.28 -5.11 -5.07
C VAL A 447 10.38 -3.89 -4.14
N GLN A 448 9.67 -2.84 -4.51
CA GLN A 448 9.69 -1.55 -3.79
C GLN A 448 9.39 -1.71 -2.29
N HIS A 449 8.50 -2.62 -1.91
CA HIS A 449 8.12 -2.86 -0.51
C HIS A 449 9.30 -3.19 0.39
N PHE A 450 10.28 -3.95 -0.08
CA PHE A 450 11.48 -4.26 0.72
C PHE A 450 12.23 -3.00 1.18
N PHE A 451 12.20 -1.96 0.35
CA PHE A 451 12.90 -0.72 0.63
C PHE A 451 12.02 0.29 1.39
N SER A 452 10.74 0.43 1.01
CA SER A 452 9.84 1.46 1.52
C SER A 452 8.94 1.00 2.67
N ALA A 453 8.47 -0.26 2.65
CA ALA A 453 7.44 -0.78 3.55
C ALA A 453 7.72 -2.24 3.94
N PRO A 454 8.79 -2.51 4.72
CA PRO A 454 9.19 -3.88 5.06
C PRO A 454 8.11 -4.59 5.87
N TYR A 455 7.95 -5.89 5.60
CA TYR A 455 6.90 -6.74 6.17
C TYR A 455 5.45 -6.35 5.79
N TYR A 456 5.27 -5.43 4.84
CA TYR A 456 3.95 -5.06 4.32
C TYR A 456 3.29 -6.22 3.56
N VAL A 457 4.07 -6.93 2.73
CA VAL A 457 3.58 -7.86 1.71
C VAL A 457 2.68 -8.99 2.22
N ILE A 458 2.77 -9.35 3.50
CA ILE A 458 1.87 -10.34 4.11
C ILE A 458 0.41 -9.85 4.14
N SER A 459 0.17 -8.53 4.13
CA SER A 459 -1.17 -7.94 4.07
C SER A 459 -1.93 -8.45 2.85
N TYR A 460 -1.29 -8.51 1.69
CA TYR A 460 -1.91 -9.01 0.46
C TYR A 460 -2.34 -10.48 0.56
N CYS A 461 -1.61 -11.30 1.33
CA CYS A 461 -1.98 -12.69 1.54
C CYS A 461 -3.23 -12.81 2.44
N VAL A 462 -3.20 -12.16 3.61
CA VAL A 462 -4.27 -12.33 4.61
C VAL A 462 -5.56 -11.65 4.18
N SER A 463 -5.46 -10.52 3.49
CA SER A 463 -6.63 -9.82 2.93
C SER A 463 -7.22 -10.56 1.72
N ASN A 464 -6.38 -11.15 0.84
CA ASN A 464 -6.85 -11.98 -0.27
C ASN A 464 -7.62 -13.21 0.23
N ASP A 465 -7.18 -13.83 1.33
CA ASP A 465 -7.94 -14.91 1.96
C ASP A 465 -9.33 -14.44 2.42
N ALA A 466 -9.41 -13.32 3.12
CA ALA A 466 -10.69 -12.74 3.56
C ALA A 466 -11.60 -12.38 2.38
N ALA A 467 -11.04 -11.74 1.35
CA ALA A 467 -11.76 -11.38 0.13
C ALA A 467 -12.30 -12.60 -0.62
N LEU A 468 -11.49 -13.67 -0.70
CA LEU A 468 -11.93 -14.93 -1.31
C LEU A 468 -13.05 -15.61 -0.50
N GLN A 469 -13.04 -15.52 0.84
CA GLN A 469 -14.16 -15.99 1.67
C GLN A 469 -15.44 -15.22 1.37
N ILE A 470 -15.38 -13.89 1.21
CA ILE A 470 -16.51 -13.06 0.81
C ILE A 470 -17.07 -13.54 -0.53
N TYR A 471 -16.19 -13.82 -1.50
CA TYR A 471 -16.61 -14.37 -2.79
C TYR A 471 -17.26 -15.75 -2.67
N GLN A 472 -16.68 -16.66 -1.89
CA GLN A 472 -17.25 -17.99 -1.65
C GLN A 472 -18.64 -17.91 -1.03
N LEU A 473 -18.84 -17.03 -0.04
CA LEU A 473 -20.16 -16.78 0.55
C LEU A 473 -21.17 -16.29 -0.48
N GLU A 474 -20.76 -15.39 -1.40
CA GLU A 474 -21.62 -14.88 -2.46
C GLU A 474 -22.00 -15.98 -3.48
N GLN A 475 -21.06 -16.89 -3.79
CA GLN A 475 -21.32 -18.03 -4.67
C GLN A 475 -22.28 -19.06 -4.04
N GLU A 476 -22.16 -19.32 -2.73
CA GLU A 476 -23.00 -20.27 -2.01
C GLU A 476 -24.41 -19.72 -1.78
N THR A 477 -24.51 -18.45 -1.40
CA THR A 477 -25.77 -17.79 -1.07
C THR A 477 -25.76 -16.34 -1.59
N PRO A 478 -26.46 -16.06 -2.71
CA PRO A 478 -26.50 -14.71 -3.26
C PRO A 478 -26.87 -13.64 -2.23
N GLY A 479 -26.08 -12.59 -2.14
CA GLY A 479 -26.19 -11.50 -1.19
C GLY A 479 -25.48 -11.73 0.16
N ALA A 480 -24.99 -12.95 0.46
CA ALA A 480 -24.30 -13.22 1.72
C ALA A 480 -22.89 -12.61 1.73
N GLY A 481 -22.17 -12.71 0.62
CA GLY A 481 -20.85 -12.11 0.46
C GLY A 481 -20.91 -10.58 0.51
N LEU A 482 -21.86 -9.98 -0.22
CA LEU A 482 -22.07 -8.53 -0.17
C LEU A 482 -22.43 -8.04 1.24
N LYS A 483 -23.26 -8.82 1.97
CA LYS A 483 -23.56 -8.50 3.37
C LYS A 483 -22.32 -8.56 4.24
N ALA A 484 -21.48 -9.59 4.10
CA ALA A 484 -20.23 -9.69 4.85
C ALA A 484 -19.32 -8.50 4.52
N PHE A 485 -19.16 -8.12 3.25
CA PHE A 485 -18.44 -6.95 2.82
C PHE A 485 -18.92 -5.67 3.53
N SER A 486 -20.25 -5.41 3.53
CA SER A 486 -20.82 -4.24 4.22
C SER A 486 -20.59 -4.28 5.74
N ASP A 487 -20.80 -5.44 6.38
CA ASP A 487 -20.58 -5.58 7.82
C ASP A 487 -19.12 -5.25 8.20
N LEU A 488 -18.14 -5.76 7.42
CA LEU A 488 -16.72 -5.47 7.61
C LEU A 488 -16.39 -4.00 7.36
N LEU A 489 -16.96 -3.39 6.31
CA LEU A 489 -16.73 -2.00 5.95
C LEU A 489 -17.08 -1.04 7.11
N TYR A 490 -18.21 -1.27 7.78
CA TYR A 490 -18.59 -0.45 8.93
C TYR A 490 -17.81 -0.76 10.22
N ALA A 491 -17.21 -1.95 10.33
CA ALA A 491 -16.40 -2.32 11.49
C ALA A 491 -14.94 -1.80 11.39
N ALA A 492 -14.42 -1.62 10.18
CA ALA A 492 -13.02 -1.36 9.90
C ALA A 492 -12.39 -0.15 10.63
N PRO A 493 -13.06 1.02 10.78
CA PRO A 493 -12.47 2.17 11.45
C PRO A 493 -12.09 1.95 12.93
N GLU A 494 -12.75 1.01 13.59
CA GLU A 494 -12.57 0.73 15.02
C GLU A 494 -11.95 -0.65 15.28
N SER A 495 -11.54 -1.38 14.22
CA SER A 495 -11.14 -2.78 14.33
C SER A 495 -9.73 -3.01 13.80
N THR A 496 -9.02 -3.90 14.48
CA THR A 496 -7.86 -4.59 13.94
C THR A 496 -8.31 -5.74 13.03
N PHE A 497 -7.39 -6.28 12.22
CA PHE A 497 -7.74 -7.24 11.16
C PHE A 497 -8.50 -8.48 11.65
N LEU A 498 -7.97 -9.20 12.66
CA LEU A 498 -8.64 -10.41 13.17
C LEU A 498 -9.95 -10.09 13.89
N ALA A 499 -10.03 -8.94 14.59
CA ALA A 499 -11.27 -8.48 15.21
C ALA A 499 -12.34 -8.21 14.15
N MET A 500 -11.99 -7.51 13.07
CA MET A 500 -12.88 -7.24 11.94
C MET A 500 -13.41 -8.54 11.29
N LEU A 501 -12.53 -9.55 11.08
CA LEU A 501 -12.98 -10.84 10.53
C LEU A 501 -14.01 -11.55 11.42
N GLN A 502 -13.87 -11.46 12.76
CA GLN A 502 -14.85 -12.01 13.70
C GLN A 502 -16.20 -11.33 13.58
N ASP A 503 -16.24 -10.01 13.43
CA ASP A 503 -17.47 -9.24 13.23
C ASP A 503 -18.17 -9.65 11.93
N GLY A 504 -17.42 -9.89 10.86
CA GLY A 504 -17.91 -10.42 9.58
C GLY A 504 -18.22 -11.92 9.57
N SER A 505 -17.97 -12.64 10.68
CA SER A 505 -18.10 -14.10 10.78
C SER A 505 -17.24 -14.87 9.75
N LEU A 506 -16.07 -14.30 9.38
CA LEU A 506 -15.09 -14.95 8.53
C LEU A 506 -14.09 -15.77 9.36
N THR A 507 -13.57 -16.82 8.74
CA THR A 507 -12.54 -17.67 9.36
C THR A 507 -11.18 -16.95 9.34
N SER A 508 -10.43 -17.04 10.44
CA SER A 508 -9.08 -16.50 10.47
C SER A 508 -8.16 -17.21 9.46
N PRO A 509 -7.34 -16.49 8.68
CA PRO A 509 -6.36 -17.11 7.79
C PRO A 509 -5.32 -17.96 8.54
N PHE A 510 -5.17 -17.74 9.86
CA PHE A 510 -4.25 -18.49 10.73
C PHE A 510 -4.84 -19.78 11.28
N ASP A 511 -6.10 -20.11 11.02
CA ASP A 511 -6.71 -21.38 11.41
C ASP A 511 -6.05 -22.56 10.71
N GLU A 512 -5.93 -23.68 11.43
CA GLU A 512 -5.15 -24.83 10.94
C GLU A 512 -5.70 -25.45 9.66
N SER A 513 -7.02 -25.51 9.48
CA SER A 513 -7.65 -26.11 8.31
C SER A 513 -7.72 -25.15 7.10
N ARG A 514 -7.63 -23.81 7.33
CA ARG A 514 -7.94 -22.82 6.30
C ARG A 514 -7.11 -22.97 5.03
N MET A 515 -5.81 -23.22 5.15
CA MET A 515 -4.93 -23.37 3.99
C MET A 515 -5.24 -24.65 3.17
N GLN A 516 -5.69 -25.73 3.83
CA GLN A 516 -6.12 -26.94 3.15
C GLN A 516 -7.43 -26.72 2.39
N ASP A 517 -8.35 -25.95 2.97
CA ASP A 517 -9.60 -25.56 2.31
C ASP A 517 -9.32 -24.70 1.07
N LEU A 518 -8.37 -23.75 1.16
CA LEU A 518 -7.91 -22.95 0.02
C LEU A 518 -7.29 -23.83 -1.08
N ALA A 519 -6.40 -24.74 -0.72
CA ALA A 519 -5.77 -25.65 -1.68
C ALA A 519 -6.81 -26.54 -2.39
N ALA A 520 -7.82 -27.03 -1.66
CA ALA A 520 -8.91 -27.80 -2.24
C ALA A 520 -9.74 -26.95 -3.20
N TYR A 521 -10.06 -25.71 -2.82
CA TYR A 521 -10.82 -24.77 -3.66
C TYR A 521 -10.09 -24.47 -4.98
N PHE A 522 -8.81 -24.10 -4.93
CA PHE A 522 -8.06 -23.78 -6.14
C PHE A 522 -7.88 -25.00 -7.06
N LYS A 523 -7.67 -26.19 -6.51
CA LYS A 523 -7.62 -27.44 -7.30
C LYS A 523 -8.90 -27.76 -8.06
N GLU A 524 -10.06 -27.35 -7.51
CA GLU A 524 -11.34 -27.54 -8.19
C GLU A 524 -11.64 -26.42 -9.20
N ALA A 525 -11.16 -25.20 -8.91
CA ALA A 525 -11.53 -23.99 -9.64
C ALA A 525 -10.63 -23.70 -10.85
N LEU A 526 -9.35 -24.12 -10.81
CA LEU A 526 -8.33 -23.97 -11.85
C LEU A 526 -8.05 -25.27 -12.59
#